data_79a65f03005c8db62da10653cdb8e894
#
_entry.id   79a65f03005c8db62da10653cdb8e894
#
_cell.length_a   1.000
_cell.length_b   1.000
_cell.length_c   1.000
_cell.angle_alpha   90.00
_cell.angle_beta   90.00
_cell.angle_gamma   90.00
#
_symmetry.space_group_name_H-M   'P 1'
#
loop_
_entity.id
_entity.type
_entity.pdbx_description
1 polymer ?
#
loop_
_entity_poly.entity_id
_entity_poly.type
_entity_poly.pdbx_seq_one_letter_code
_entity_poly.pdbx_strand_id
1 'polypeptide(L)'
;MSEQALLSLQNIIVKREENIILNGASLVVQPGEFVYLIGRVGSGKSTLLKSIYADLPISEGEGRFGDFDLKHIKRKQIPFLRRELGIIFQDFQLLTDRSVVKNLEFVLRATGWKDKKLIQKRISEVLEQVGLESKGYKMPHELSGGEQQRIVISRALLNKPKMILADEPTGNLDPITGEQIITLLREIGDAGTSILMSTHNYAHVKKFPARIVKVEGGKLQEMQLKQDL
;
A
#
# COMPACT_ATOMS: atom_id res chain seq x y z
N MET A 1 23.18 4.61 -16.52
CA MET A 1 22.92 5.23 -15.20
C MET A 1 22.12 4.22 -14.42
N SER A 2 22.59 3.73 -13.27
CA SER A 2 21.79 2.82 -12.43
C SER A 2 20.56 3.59 -11.97
N GLU A 3 19.37 3.13 -12.35
CA GLU A 3 18.13 3.69 -11.82
C GLU A 3 18.18 3.63 -10.29
N GLN A 4 17.96 4.78 -9.65
CA GLN A 4 17.97 4.87 -8.20
C GLN A 4 16.71 4.15 -7.68
N ALA A 5 16.90 3.18 -6.78
CA ALA A 5 15.81 2.45 -6.17
C ALA A 5 14.78 3.41 -5.53
N LEU A 6 13.49 3.13 -5.70
CA LEU A 6 12.42 3.91 -5.09
C LEU A 6 12.35 3.70 -3.58
N LEU A 7 12.48 2.43 -3.14
CA LEU A 7 12.59 2.05 -1.74
C LEU A 7 13.88 1.27 -1.52
N SER A 8 14.65 1.65 -0.51
CA SER A 8 15.84 0.92 -0.05
C SER A 8 15.83 0.83 1.46
N LEU A 9 15.79 -0.39 1.97
CA LEU A 9 15.93 -0.72 3.38
C LEU A 9 17.16 -1.61 3.53
N GLN A 10 18.07 -1.27 4.45
CA GLN A 10 19.32 -2.01 4.67
C GLN A 10 19.47 -2.33 6.15
N ASN A 11 19.44 -3.61 6.48
CA ASN A 11 19.63 -4.17 7.82
C ASN A 11 18.77 -3.46 8.90
N ILE A 12 17.53 -3.11 8.56
CA ILE A 12 16.67 -2.37 9.49
C ILE A 12 16.23 -3.24 10.67
N ILE A 13 16.21 -2.61 11.84
CA ILE A 13 15.59 -3.16 13.06
C ILE A 13 14.36 -2.31 13.37
N VAL A 14 13.21 -2.99 13.55
CA VAL A 14 11.96 -2.33 13.96
C VAL A 14 11.45 -3.02 15.23
N LYS A 15 11.22 -2.23 16.26
CA LYS A 15 10.69 -2.67 17.55
C LYS A 15 9.22 -2.27 17.68
N ARG A 16 8.48 -3.08 18.41
CA ARG A 16 7.15 -2.74 18.91
C ARG A 16 7.18 -2.98 20.42
N GLU A 17 7.09 -1.90 21.18
CA GLU A 17 7.39 -1.92 22.60
C GLU A 17 8.81 -2.47 22.83
N GLU A 18 9.00 -3.47 23.68
CA GLU A 18 10.29 -4.11 23.93
C GLU A 18 10.65 -5.23 22.95
N ASN A 19 9.71 -5.63 22.04
CA ASN A 19 9.92 -6.76 21.15
C ASN A 19 10.51 -6.32 19.81
N ILE A 20 11.59 -6.97 19.39
CA ILE A 20 12.14 -6.83 18.04
C ILE A 20 11.27 -7.65 17.09
N ILE A 21 10.62 -6.97 16.14
CA ILE A 21 9.75 -7.61 15.13
C ILE A 21 10.51 -7.84 13.82
N LEU A 22 11.29 -6.84 13.40
CA LEU A 22 12.20 -6.99 12.25
C LEU A 22 13.63 -6.88 12.76
N ASN A 23 14.49 -7.80 12.32
CA ASN A 23 15.86 -7.91 12.79
C ASN A 23 16.84 -8.10 11.62
N GLY A 24 17.43 -7.01 11.15
CA GLY A 24 18.33 -7.01 10.01
C GLY A 24 17.60 -7.20 8.68
N ALA A 25 16.39 -6.65 8.55
CA ALA A 25 15.58 -6.75 7.34
C ALA A 25 16.11 -5.82 6.24
N SER A 26 16.29 -6.36 5.02
CA SER A 26 16.75 -5.59 3.86
C SER A 26 15.81 -5.81 2.68
N LEU A 27 15.45 -4.73 1.97
CA LEU A 27 14.56 -4.76 0.81
C LEU A 27 14.88 -3.59 -0.12
N VAL A 28 14.97 -3.88 -1.40
CA VAL A 28 15.06 -2.85 -2.45
C VAL A 28 13.86 -3.04 -3.38
N VAL A 29 13.16 -1.95 -3.69
CA VAL A 29 12.07 -1.93 -4.69
C VAL A 29 12.37 -0.85 -5.72
N GLN A 30 12.30 -1.25 -6.99
CA GLN A 30 12.52 -0.36 -8.12
C GLN A 30 11.24 0.41 -8.50
N PRO A 31 11.33 1.55 -9.20
CA PRO A 31 10.15 2.21 -9.77
C PRO A 31 9.35 1.26 -10.68
N GLY A 32 8.01 1.27 -10.54
CA GLY A 32 7.10 0.43 -11.33
C GLY A 32 7.10 -1.06 -10.95
N GLU A 33 7.84 -1.48 -9.93
CA GLU A 33 7.92 -2.88 -9.53
C GLU A 33 6.71 -3.32 -8.71
N PHE A 34 6.19 -4.52 -9.00
CA PHE A 34 5.18 -5.19 -8.18
C PHE A 34 5.85 -6.28 -7.33
N VAL A 35 5.77 -6.16 -6.01
CA VAL A 35 6.41 -7.08 -5.05
C VAL A 35 5.36 -7.65 -4.09
N TYR A 36 5.31 -8.97 -4.00
CA TYR A 36 4.57 -9.66 -2.94
C TYR A 36 5.42 -9.79 -1.68
N LEU A 37 4.85 -9.42 -0.55
CA LEU A 37 5.40 -9.65 0.78
C LEU A 37 4.62 -10.78 1.44
N ILE A 38 5.18 -11.99 1.46
CA ILE A 38 4.50 -13.17 1.99
C ILE A 38 5.05 -13.57 3.37
N GLY A 39 4.29 -14.36 4.09
CA GLY A 39 4.69 -14.89 5.41
C GLY A 39 3.49 -15.17 6.30
N ARG A 40 3.73 -15.92 7.38
CA ARG A 40 2.69 -16.27 8.34
C ARG A 40 2.07 -15.02 8.98
N VAL A 41 0.87 -15.14 9.53
CA VAL A 41 0.28 -14.10 10.38
C VAL A 41 1.24 -13.83 11.54
N GLY A 42 1.48 -12.54 11.85
CA GLY A 42 2.42 -12.15 12.90
C GLY A 42 3.90 -12.17 12.49
N SER A 43 4.27 -12.50 11.24
CA SER A 43 5.69 -12.54 10.82
C SER A 43 6.38 -11.18 10.70
N GLY A 44 5.62 -10.06 10.75
CA GLY A 44 6.17 -8.71 10.64
C GLY A 44 5.84 -7.98 9.33
N LYS A 45 5.01 -8.53 8.44
CA LYS A 45 4.61 -7.88 7.16
C LYS A 45 4.03 -6.48 7.38
N SER A 46 3.00 -6.37 8.20
CA SER A 46 2.38 -5.07 8.52
C SER A 46 3.34 -4.13 9.27
N THR A 47 4.26 -4.67 10.07
CA THR A 47 5.31 -3.89 10.75
C THR A 47 6.25 -3.26 9.72
N LEU A 48 6.66 -4.03 8.69
CA LEU A 48 7.47 -3.50 7.60
C LEU A 48 6.73 -2.39 6.85
N LEU A 49 5.48 -2.63 6.45
CA LEU A 49 4.69 -1.59 5.78
C LEU A 49 4.57 -0.33 6.64
N LYS A 50 4.29 -0.48 7.94
CA LYS A 50 4.19 0.62 8.91
C LYS A 50 5.48 1.41 9.05
N SER A 51 6.65 0.77 8.97
CA SER A 51 7.93 1.47 9.02
C SER A 51 8.18 2.32 7.76
N ILE A 52 7.71 1.87 6.59
CA ILE A 52 7.87 2.60 5.33
C ILE A 52 7.06 3.90 5.32
N TYR A 53 5.82 3.92 5.85
CA TYR A 53 5.05 5.16 5.94
C TYR A 53 5.19 5.91 7.27
N ALA A 54 6.26 5.58 8.04
CA ALA A 54 6.64 6.24 9.28
C ALA A 54 5.52 6.25 10.35
N ASP A 55 4.82 5.11 10.52
CA ASP A 55 3.93 4.84 11.66
C ASP A 55 4.70 4.15 12.79
N LEU A 56 5.70 3.35 12.43
CA LEU A 56 6.66 2.75 13.35
C LEU A 56 8.06 3.25 12.99
N PRO A 57 8.87 3.66 13.97
CA PRO A 57 10.24 4.13 13.73
C PRO A 57 11.17 2.96 13.38
N ILE A 58 12.15 3.23 12.52
CA ILE A 58 13.29 2.35 12.29
C ILE A 58 14.31 2.64 13.40
N SER A 59 14.59 1.63 14.25
CA SER A 59 15.51 1.77 15.39
C SER A 59 16.98 1.75 14.93
N GLU A 60 17.32 0.82 14.02
CA GLU A 60 18.68 0.63 13.51
C GLU A 60 18.64 0.32 12.00
N GLY A 61 19.81 0.34 11.34
CA GLY A 61 19.93 0.18 9.90
C GLY A 61 19.68 1.47 9.14
N GLU A 62 19.44 1.37 7.84
CA GLU A 62 19.16 2.51 6.96
C GLU A 62 17.87 2.28 6.20
N GLY A 63 17.07 3.32 6.02
CA GLY A 63 15.82 3.28 5.26
C GLY A 63 15.63 4.53 4.43
N ARG A 64 15.36 4.37 3.13
CA ARG A 64 15.11 5.47 2.22
C ARG A 64 13.90 5.17 1.33
N PHE A 65 13.04 6.17 1.14
CA PHE A 65 11.99 6.16 0.14
C PHE A 65 12.08 7.46 -0.67
N GLY A 66 12.45 7.36 -1.93
CA GLY A 66 12.79 8.54 -2.74
C GLY A 66 13.81 9.41 -2.02
N ASP A 67 13.45 10.66 -1.76
CA ASP A 67 14.31 11.63 -1.06
C ASP A 67 14.18 11.59 0.47
N PHE A 68 13.29 10.75 1.03
CA PHE A 68 13.06 10.67 2.47
C PHE A 68 13.99 9.65 3.13
N ASP A 69 14.74 10.10 4.15
CA ASP A 69 15.42 9.23 5.10
C ASP A 69 14.40 8.79 6.16
N LEU A 70 13.98 7.50 6.09
CA LEU A 70 12.92 6.97 6.94
C LEU A 70 13.35 6.82 8.40
N LYS A 71 14.64 6.60 8.65
CA LYS A 71 15.19 6.47 10.01
C LYS A 71 15.21 7.80 10.76
N HIS A 72 15.57 8.87 10.07
CA HIS A 72 15.73 10.19 10.67
C HIS A 72 14.59 11.16 10.27
N ILE A 73 13.47 10.61 9.78
CA ILE A 73 12.35 11.41 9.32
C ILE A 73 11.77 12.26 10.47
N LYS A 74 11.69 13.56 10.25
CA LYS A 74 11.10 14.48 11.22
C LYS A 74 9.58 14.46 11.11
N ARG A 75 8.87 14.62 12.25
CA ARG A 75 7.40 14.63 12.30
C ARG A 75 6.75 15.53 11.24
N LYS A 76 7.34 16.69 10.93
CA LYS A 76 6.87 17.61 9.91
C LYS A 76 7.01 17.09 8.47
N GLN A 77 7.86 16.12 8.21
CA GLN A 77 8.09 15.53 6.89
C GLN A 77 7.14 14.35 6.61
N ILE A 78 6.61 13.70 7.65
CA ILE A 78 5.73 12.52 7.53
C ILE A 78 4.50 12.79 6.63
N PRO A 79 3.79 13.93 6.72
CA PRO A 79 2.69 14.21 5.80
C PRO A 79 3.10 14.29 4.33
N PHE A 80 4.32 14.73 4.04
CA PHE A 80 4.85 14.79 2.67
C PHE A 80 5.23 13.39 2.16
N LEU A 81 5.91 12.58 2.98
CA LEU A 81 6.14 11.16 2.68
C LEU A 81 4.83 10.45 2.37
N ARG A 82 3.82 10.57 3.25
CA ARG A 82 2.52 9.90 3.08
C ARG A 82 1.73 10.37 1.85
N ARG A 83 2.02 11.53 1.27
CA ARG A 83 1.44 11.96 -0.01
C ARG A 83 2.02 11.22 -1.21
N GLU A 84 3.27 10.76 -1.10
CA GLU A 84 3.93 9.96 -2.14
C GLU A 84 3.60 8.46 -2.03
N LEU A 85 2.87 8.06 -0.98
CA LEU A 85 2.46 6.70 -0.70
C LEU A 85 0.93 6.57 -0.77
N GLY A 86 0.44 5.55 -1.48
CA GLY A 86 -0.94 5.09 -1.36
C GLY A 86 -0.99 3.98 -0.30
N ILE A 87 -1.88 4.07 0.68
CA ILE A 87 -1.97 3.05 1.74
C ILE A 87 -3.33 2.37 1.64
N ILE A 88 -3.31 1.05 1.50
CA ILE A 88 -4.48 0.17 1.50
C ILE A 88 -4.38 -0.71 2.73
N PHE A 89 -5.30 -0.54 3.66
CA PHE A 89 -5.38 -1.33 4.90
C PHE A 89 -6.23 -2.59 4.70
N GLN A 90 -6.02 -3.60 5.53
CA GLN A 90 -6.81 -4.82 5.55
C GLN A 90 -8.28 -4.54 5.84
N ASP A 91 -8.56 -3.65 6.81
CA ASP A 91 -9.90 -3.13 7.05
C ASP A 91 -10.10 -1.89 6.17
N PHE A 92 -11.23 -1.75 5.54
CA PHE A 92 -11.48 -0.67 4.57
C PHE A 92 -11.19 0.74 5.13
N GLN A 93 -11.42 0.95 6.43
CA GLN A 93 -11.21 2.23 7.13
C GLN A 93 -11.85 3.41 6.37
N LEU A 94 -13.04 3.19 5.82
CA LEU A 94 -13.87 4.25 5.27
C LEU A 94 -14.62 4.97 6.40
N LEU A 95 -14.74 6.28 6.25
CA LEU A 95 -15.55 7.08 7.18
C LEU A 95 -17.03 6.78 6.92
N THR A 96 -17.68 6.14 7.88
CA THR A 96 -19.04 5.60 7.74
C THR A 96 -20.13 6.68 7.83
N ASP A 97 -19.78 7.87 8.33
CA ASP A 97 -20.67 9.02 8.52
C ASP A 97 -20.85 9.88 7.24
N ARG A 98 -20.19 9.48 6.12
CA ARG A 98 -20.19 10.28 4.89
C ARG A 98 -20.11 9.44 3.63
N SER A 99 -20.59 10.02 2.52
CA SER A 99 -20.58 9.36 1.20
C SER A 99 -19.16 9.13 0.66
N VAL A 100 -19.06 8.30 -0.39
CA VAL A 100 -17.83 8.03 -1.12
C VAL A 100 -17.11 9.32 -1.53
N VAL A 101 -17.80 10.23 -2.24
CA VAL A 101 -17.20 11.52 -2.64
C VAL A 101 -16.66 12.28 -1.44
N LYS A 102 -17.38 12.29 -0.32
CA LYS A 102 -16.95 12.99 0.89
C LYS A 102 -15.78 12.32 1.59
N ASN A 103 -15.66 10.99 1.51
CA ASN A 103 -14.47 10.26 1.95
C ASN A 103 -13.24 10.68 1.15
N LEU A 104 -13.34 10.75 -0.18
CA LEU A 104 -12.24 11.13 -1.05
C LEU A 104 -11.90 12.62 -0.93
N GLU A 105 -12.91 13.50 -0.88
CA GLU A 105 -12.74 14.93 -0.68
C GLU A 105 -11.99 15.23 0.63
N PHE A 106 -12.34 14.50 1.71
CA PHE A 106 -11.67 14.67 3.01
C PHE A 106 -10.16 14.46 2.91
N VAL A 107 -9.70 13.41 2.22
CA VAL A 107 -8.28 13.12 2.04
C VAL A 107 -7.59 14.21 1.22
N LEU A 108 -8.18 14.63 0.09
CA LEU A 108 -7.60 15.69 -0.74
C LEU A 108 -7.44 17.00 0.06
N ARG A 109 -8.47 17.39 0.83
CA ARG A 109 -8.38 18.58 1.69
C ARG A 109 -7.32 18.44 2.77
N ALA A 110 -7.24 17.30 3.44
CA ALA A 110 -6.23 17.00 4.45
C ALA A 110 -4.80 17.02 3.88
N THR A 111 -4.65 16.70 2.59
CA THR A 111 -3.38 16.74 1.88
C THR A 111 -3.10 18.09 1.19
N GLY A 112 -3.94 19.11 1.44
CA GLY A 112 -3.67 20.50 1.08
C GLY A 112 -4.30 20.98 -0.23
N TRP A 113 -5.18 20.18 -0.85
CA TRP A 113 -5.94 20.63 -2.01
C TRP A 113 -7.01 21.66 -1.60
N LYS A 114 -7.05 22.79 -2.30
CA LYS A 114 -7.97 23.92 -1.97
C LYS A 114 -9.01 24.17 -3.04
N ASP A 115 -8.64 23.98 -4.31
CA ASP A 115 -9.52 24.24 -5.45
C ASP A 115 -10.60 23.17 -5.57
N LYS A 116 -11.86 23.60 -5.43
CA LYS A 116 -13.04 22.71 -5.49
C LYS A 116 -13.19 22.00 -6.84
N LYS A 117 -12.88 22.70 -7.96
CA LYS A 117 -13.01 22.12 -9.31
C LYS A 117 -11.96 21.04 -9.53
N LEU A 118 -10.71 21.29 -9.12
CA LEU A 118 -9.64 20.29 -9.21
C LEU A 118 -9.90 19.08 -8.31
N ILE A 119 -10.42 19.31 -7.10
CA ILE A 119 -10.85 18.21 -6.20
C ILE A 119 -11.91 17.35 -6.86
N GLN A 120 -12.98 17.93 -7.39
CA GLN A 120 -14.06 17.23 -8.06
C GLN A 120 -13.55 16.43 -9.27
N LYS A 121 -12.73 17.05 -10.12
CA LYS A 121 -12.10 16.41 -11.26
C LYS A 121 -11.28 15.20 -10.82
N ARG A 122 -10.42 15.36 -9.79
CA ARG A 122 -9.58 14.27 -9.29
C ARG A 122 -10.39 13.11 -8.72
N ILE A 123 -11.47 13.40 -8.00
CA ILE A 123 -12.39 12.38 -7.49
C ILE A 123 -13.03 11.59 -8.64
N SER A 124 -13.51 12.28 -9.68
CA SER A 124 -14.09 11.61 -10.84
C SER A 124 -13.06 10.71 -11.54
N GLU A 125 -11.84 11.19 -11.77
CA GLU A 125 -10.75 10.42 -12.37
C GLU A 125 -10.45 9.12 -11.61
N VAL A 126 -10.31 9.19 -10.27
CA VAL A 126 -9.99 7.98 -9.49
C VAL A 126 -11.17 7.02 -9.36
N LEU A 127 -12.41 7.53 -9.35
CA LEU A 127 -13.59 6.67 -9.37
C LEU A 127 -13.76 5.94 -10.70
N GLU A 128 -13.47 6.61 -11.81
CA GLU A 128 -13.44 6.00 -13.15
C GLU A 128 -12.36 4.91 -13.23
N GLN A 129 -11.13 5.18 -12.73
CA GLN A 129 -10.05 4.20 -12.69
C GLN A 129 -10.40 2.90 -11.98
N VAL A 130 -11.32 2.95 -11.02
CA VAL A 130 -11.76 1.76 -10.26
C VAL A 130 -13.14 1.24 -10.70
N GLY A 131 -13.76 1.84 -11.74
CA GLY A 131 -15.07 1.44 -12.28
C GLY A 131 -16.24 1.74 -11.35
N LEU A 132 -16.18 2.85 -10.59
CA LEU A 132 -17.19 3.25 -9.62
C LEU A 132 -17.67 4.71 -9.79
N GLU A 133 -17.58 5.27 -10.99
CA GLU A 133 -17.96 6.66 -11.32
C GLU A 133 -19.42 6.98 -10.92
N SER A 134 -20.32 6.00 -11.02
CA SER A 134 -21.74 6.15 -10.64
C SER A 134 -22.03 5.98 -9.15
N LYS A 135 -21.03 5.65 -8.31
CA LYS A 135 -21.23 5.29 -6.89
C LYS A 135 -20.83 6.40 -5.90
N GLY A 136 -20.43 7.56 -6.38
CA GLY A 136 -19.89 8.65 -5.55
C GLY A 136 -20.82 9.17 -4.45
N TYR A 137 -22.14 9.09 -4.66
CA TYR A 137 -23.17 9.53 -3.70
C TYR A 137 -23.46 8.50 -2.60
N LYS A 138 -23.09 7.22 -2.80
CA LYS A 138 -23.35 6.13 -1.87
C LYS A 138 -22.60 6.29 -0.55
N MET A 139 -23.22 5.78 0.52
CA MET A 139 -22.57 5.60 1.81
C MET A 139 -21.79 4.27 1.81
N PRO A 140 -20.71 4.12 2.61
CA PRO A 140 -19.94 2.88 2.66
C PRO A 140 -20.78 1.61 2.92
N HIS A 141 -21.76 1.67 3.80
CA HIS A 141 -22.64 0.54 4.14
C HIS A 141 -23.61 0.12 3.00
N GLU A 142 -23.75 0.95 1.96
CA GLU A 142 -24.56 0.63 0.77
C GLU A 142 -23.73 -0.05 -0.34
N LEU A 143 -22.44 -0.29 -0.09
CA LEU A 143 -21.51 -0.88 -1.03
C LEU A 143 -21.18 -2.32 -0.65
N SER A 144 -20.99 -3.20 -1.66
CA SER A 144 -20.41 -4.52 -1.44
C SER A 144 -18.97 -4.42 -0.94
N GLY A 145 -18.43 -5.49 -0.35
CA GLY A 145 -17.04 -5.52 0.11
C GLY A 145 -16.04 -5.21 -1.01
N GLY A 146 -16.26 -5.73 -2.21
CA GLY A 146 -15.44 -5.45 -3.39
C GLY A 146 -15.52 -3.98 -3.83
N GLU A 147 -16.71 -3.37 -3.80
CA GLU A 147 -16.88 -1.94 -4.09
C GLU A 147 -16.19 -1.09 -3.02
N GLN A 148 -16.33 -1.43 -1.73
CA GLN A 148 -15.62 -0.73 -0.66
C GLN A 148 -14.10 -0.80 -0.87
N GLN A 149 -13.57 -1.96 -1.24
CA GLN A 149 -12.14 -2.12 -1.51
C GLN A 149 -11.69 -1.28 -2.73
N ARG A 150 -12.50 -1.20 -3.78
CA ARG A 150 -12.23 -0.30 -4.92
C ARG A 150 -12.21 1.17 -4.49
N ILE A 151 -13.10 1.59 -3.58
CA ILE A 151 -13.04 2.95 -3.01
C ILE A 151 -11.77 3.17 -2.17
N VAL A 152 -11.31 2.18 -1.41
CA VAL A 152 -10.05 2.25 -0.69
C VAL A 152 -8.87 2.41 -1.66
N ILE A 153 -8.89 1.69 -2.79
CA ILE A 153 -7.87 1.84 -3.85
C ILE A 153 -7.96 3.25 -4.47
N SER A 154 -9.17 3.74 -4.79
CA SER A 154 -9.33 5.10 -5.33
C SER A 154 -8.80 6.16 -4.36
N ARG A 155 -9.03 5.97 -3.06
CA ARG A 155 -8.47 6.82 -2.00
C ARG A 155 -6.94 6.81 -1.99
N ALA A 156 -6.33 5.63 -2.16
CA ALA A 156 -4.87 5.51 -2.23
C ALA A 156 -4.29 6.23 -3.47
N LEU A 157 -5.02 6.29 -4.57
CA LEU A 157 -4.59 6.92 -5.83
C LEU A 157 -4.70 8.45 -5.86
N LEU A 158 -5.41 9.08 -4.91
CA LEU A 158 -5.77 10.51 -4.95
C LEU A 158 -4.59 11.44 -5.19
N ASN A 159 -3.48 11.23 -4.51
CA ASN A 159 -2.29 12.08 -4.62
C ASN A 159 -1.28 11.61 -5.68
N LYS A 160 -1.66 10.70 -6.59
CA LYS A 160 -0.76 10.11 -7.59
C LYS A 160 0.51 9.54 -6.95
N PRO A 161 0.37 8.55 -6.06
CA PRO A 161 1.51 8.03 -5.29
C PRO A 161 2.54 7.38 -6.20
N LYS A 162 3.81 7.41 -5.77
CA LYS A 162 4.90 6.66 -6.41
C LYS A 162 4.84 5.17 -6.08
N MET A 163 4.28 4.83 -4.91
CA MET A 163 4.14 3.45 -4.44
C MET A 163 2.83 3.25 -3.67
N ILE A 164 2.21 2.09 -3.86
CA ILE A 164 1.10 1.62 -3.04
C ILE A 164 1.61 0.56 -2.07
N LEU A 165 1.32 0.76 -0.80
CA LEU A 165 1.52 -0.20 0.29
C LEU A 165 0.17 -0.85 0.59
N ALA A 166 -0.02 -2.11 0.21
CA ALA A 166 -1.26 -2.83 0.39
C ALA A 166 -1.09 -3.93 1.46
N ASP A 167 -1.77 -3.77 2.59
CA ASP A 167 -1.75 -4.76 3.67
C ASP A 167 -2.96 -5.67 3.57
N GLU A 168 -2.76 -6.92 3.10
CA GLU A 168 -3.80 -7.95 2.92
C GLU A 168 -5.06 -7.43 2.18
N PRO A 169 -4.96 -6.78 1.01
CA PRO A 169 -6.06 -6.05 0.37
C PRO A 169 -7.23 -6.94 -0.08
N THR A 170 -7.08 -8.25 -0.05
CA THR A 170 -8.09 -9.23 -0.44
C THR A 170 -8.58 -10.10 0.72
N GLY A 171 -8.08 -9.85 1.95
CA GLY A 171 -8.31 -10.73 3.10
C GLY A 171 -9.77 -10.86 3.53
N ASN A 172 -10.61 -9.85 3.25
CA ASN A 172 -12.02 -9.80 3.62
C ASN A 172 -12.97 -10.00 2.43
N LEU A 173 -12.46 -10.53 1.30
CA LEU A 173 -13.20 -10.70 0.06
C LEU A 173 -13.32 -12.17 -0.32
N ASP A 174 -14.39 -12.49 -1.05
CA ASP A 174 -14.49 -13.80 -1.70
C ASP A 174 -13.39 -13.96 -2.78
N PRO A 175 -13.04 -15.21 -3.16
CA PRO A 175 -11.92 -15.44 -4.08
C PRO A 175 -12.05 -14.73 -5.43
N ILE A 176 -13.25 -14.66 -6.01
CA ILE A 176 -13.49 -14.05 -7.32
C ILE A 176 -13.29 -12.54 -7.23
N THR A 177 -13.89 -11.90 -6.23
CA THR A 177 -13.71 -10.48 -5.97
C THR A 177 -12.25 -10.15 -5.64
N GLY A 178 -11.57 -11.02 -4.85
CA GLY A 178 -10.16 -10.88 -4.54
C GLY A 178 -9.27 -10.85 -5.79
N GLU A 179 -9.53 -11.73 -6.76
CA GLU A 179 -8.82 -11.74 -8.04
C GLU A 179 -9.03 -10.46 -8.84
N GLN A 180 -10.25 -9.93 -8.87
CA GLN A 180 -10.54 -8.65 -9.54
C GLN A 180 -9.77 -7.49 -8.91
N ILE A 181 -9.60 -7.49 -7.58
CA ILE A 181 -8.82 -6.47 -6.88
C ILE A 181 -7.32 -6.60 -7.24
N ILE A 182 -6.78 -7.82 -7.33
CA ILE A 182 -5.39 -8.01 -7.75
C ILE A 182 -5.19 -7.56 -9.19
N THR A 183 -6.12 -7.91 -10.08
CA THR A 183 -6.08 -7.46 -11.48
C THR A 183 -6.03 -5.93 -11.56
N LEU A 184 -6.90 -5.24 -10.81
CA LEU A 184 -6.89 -3.77 -10.75
C LEU A 184 -5.56 -3.22 -10.22
N LEU A 185 -4.99 -3.83 -9.17
CA LEU A 185 -3.68 -3.41 -8.65
C LEU A 185 -2.56 -3.64 -9.68
N ARG A 186 -2.64 -4.72 -10.48
CA ARG A 186 -1.70 -4.97 -11.57
C ARG A 186 -1.78 -3.91 -12.65
N GLU A 187 -2.99 -3.57 -13.10
CA GLU A 187 -3.21 -2.50 -14.08
C GLU A 187 -2.64 -1.16 -13.59
N ILE A 188 -2.80 -0.84 -12.30
CA ILE A 188 -2.20 0.35 -11.68
C ILE A 188 -0.67 0.24 -11.66
N GLY A 189 -0.12 -0.95 -11.41
CA GLY A 189 1.31 -1.23 -11.47
C GLY A 189 1.87 -1.05 -12.87
N ASP A 190 1.21 -1.62 -13.87
CA ASP A 190 1.60 -1.53 -15.29
C ASP A 190 1.54 -0.08 -15.80
N ALA A 191 0.70 0.77 -15.18
CA ALA A 191 0.67 2.22 -15.44
C ALA A 191 1.83 2.99 -14.74
N GLY A 192 2.75 2.31 -14.04
CA GLY A 192 3.99 2.86 -13.51
C GLY A 192 4.00 3.12 -11.99
N THR A 193 2.95 2.82 -11.25
CA THR A 193 2.94 2.92 -9.78
C THR A 193 3.55 1.65 -9.19
N SER A 194 4.60 1.78 -8.34
CA SER A 194 5.17 0.62 -7.64
C SER A 194 4.18 0.05 -6.63
N ILE A 195 4.17 -1.27 -6.42
CA ILE A 195 3.25 -1.91 -5.47
C ILE A 195 4.02 -2.87 -4.57
N LEU A 196 3.87 -2.70 -3.27
CA LEU A 196 4.31 -3.64 -2.25
C LEU A 196 3.07 -4.18 -1.53
N MET A 197 2.69 -5.41 -1.84
CA MET A 197 1.47 -6.04 -1.37
C MET A 197 1.76 -7.18 -0.39
N SER A 198 1.33 -7.05 0.86
CA SER A 198 1.36 -8.17 1.79
C SER A 198 0.21 -9.14 1.48
N THR A 199 0.48 -10.43 1.56
CA THR A 199 -0.55 -11.46 1.46
C THR A 199 -0.10 -12.77 2.11
N HIS A 200 -1.06 -13.55 2.56
CA HIS A 200 -0.89 -14.95 2.94
C HIS A 200 -1.59 -15.92 1.96
N ASN A 201 -2.23 -15.38 0.91
CA ASN A 201 -2.92 -16.17 -0.11
C ASN A 201 -1.96 -16.56 -1.25
N TYR A 202 -1.37 -17.75 -1.14
CA TYR A 202 -0.45 -18.29 -2.14
C TYR A 202 -1.11 -18.60 -3.49
N ALA A 203 -2.43 -18.86 -3.52
CA ALA A 203 -3.14 -19.09 -4.77
C ALA A 203 -3.13 -17.83 -5.64
N HIS A 204 -3.31 -16.67 -5.03
CA HIS A 204 -3.18 -15.39 -5.74
C HIS A 204 -1.76 -15.15 -6.26
N VAL A 205 -0.74 -15.45 -5.46
CA VAL A 205 0.67 -15.28 -5.87
C VAL A 205 1.01 -16.19 -7.05
N LYS A 206 0.49 -17.43 -7.08
CA LYS A 206 0.66 -18.36 -8.22
C LYS A 206 -0.06 -17.88 -9.47
N LYS A 207 -1.29 -17.38 -9.33
CA LYS A 207 -2.12 -16.94 -10.46
C LYS A 207 -1.63 -15.63 -11.08
N PHE A 208 -1.09 -14.73 -10.26
CA PHE A 208 -0.60 -13.41 -10.66
C PHE A 208 0.89 -13.28 -10.32
N PRO A 209 1.80 -13.91 -11.08
CA PRO A 209 3.21 -13.98 -10.73
C PRO A 209 3.87 -12.59 -10.73
N ALA A 210 4.65 -12.34 -9.68
CA ALA A 210 5.52 -11.18 -9.52
C ALA A 210 6.69 -11.55 -8.60
N ARG A 211 7.58 -10.61 -8.32
CA ARG A 211 8.66 -10.80 -7.36
C ARG A 211 8.09 -11.10 -5.97
N ILE A 212 8.71 -12.05 -5.27
CA ILE A 212 8.23 -12.52 -3.96
C ILE A 212 9.33 -12.32 -2.93
N VAL A 213 8.96 -11.72 -1.81
CA VAL A 213 9.81 -11.56 -0.63
C VAL A 213 9.10 -12.19 0.58
N LYS A 214 9.72 -13.18 1.21
CA LYS A 214 9.20 -13.84 2.41
C LYS A 214 9.68 -13.14 3.67
N VAL A 215 8.76 -12.90 4.59
CA VAL A 215 9.06 -12.42 5.95
C VAL A 215 9.05 -13.61 6.90
N GLU A 216 10.20 -13.95 7.45
CA GLU A 216 10.36 -15.06 8.38
C GLU A 216 11.44 -14.73 9.43
N GLY A 217 11.14 -14.97 10.71
CA GLY A 217 12.07 -14.70 11.80
C GLY A 217 12.57 -13.24 11.86
N GLY A 218 11.75 -12.28 11.43
CA GLY A 218 12.10 -10.87 11.39
C GLY A 218 13.03 -10.47 10.24
N LYS A 219 13.36 -11.40 9.34
CA LYS A 219 14.20 -11.17 8.14
C LYS A 219 13.38 -11.25 6.86
N LEU A 220 13.92 -10.69 5.79
CA LEU A 220 13.36 -10.73 4.45
C LEU A 220 14.24 -11.64 3.56
N GLN A 221 13.60 -12.52 2.80
CA GLN A 221 14.26 -13.46 1.90
C GLN A 221 13.58 -13.45 0.55
N GLU A 222 14.36 -13.33 -0.52
CA GLU A 222 13.86 -13.49 -1.90
C GLU A 222 13.42 -14.94 -2.12
N MET A 223 12.28 -15.12 -2.81
CA MET A 223 11.79 -16.44 -3.17
C MET A 223 11.54 -16.56 -4.67
N GLN A 224 11.80 -17.74 -5.22
CA GLN A 224 11.47 -18.09 -6.60
C GLN A 224 10.20 -18.94 -6.65
N LEU A 225 9.27 -18.57 -7.55
CA LEU A 225 7.95 -19.23 -7.72
C LEU A 225 8.03 -20.74 -7.97
N LYS A 226 9.13 -21.27 -8.48
CA LYS A 226 9.23 -22.65 -8.99
C LYS A 226 9.72 -23.69 -7.97
N GLN A 227 10.22 -23.32 -6.81
CA GLN A 227 10.84 -24.26 -5.86
C GLN A 227 10.20 -24.29 -4.47
N ASP A 228 9.44 -23.26 -4.05
CA ASP A 228 9.11 -23.06 -2.63
C ASP A 228 7.62 -22.80 -2.34
N LEU A 229 6.72 -22.90 -3.33
CA LEU A 229 5.27 -22.74 -3.25
C LEU A 229 4.56 -23.99 -3.82
#